data_26187dae23b9b6c71b69347e1e6fdc2b
#
_entry.id   26187dae23b9b6c71b69347e1e6fdc2b
#
_cell.length_a   1.000
_cell.length_b   1.000
_cell.length_c   1.000
_cell.angle_alpha   90.00
_cell.angle_beta   90.00
_cell.angle_gamma   90.00
#
_symmetry.space_group_name_H-M   'P 1'
#
loop_
_entity.id
_entity.type
_entity.pdbx_description
1 polymer ?
#
loop_
_entity_poly.entity_id
_entity_poly.type
_entity_poly.pdbx_seq_one_letter_code
_entity_poly.pdbx_strand_id
1 'polypeptide(L)'
;MKRFIALGALALCLLSGTAVADKACNIVKVTYSDKTSPDSHKGMTGWLNADYVDCYCDTGEYAGAGEANGFLYADENCRDYDEVIELYIRALKERWNSDKISEFGFEPCCFVSSMESDGYLLKDLDGDGNDELIILPRSCLEYRNAEERGILYAVYTMKDGKPTRVLESWTRSRNYLCADGGIYNEGSDGAAYFTACIYDIKGGKAVVREGVQTADKMDANGEYLEGIVYLRMTESHKLYDGEEISEEQADADLARYQNMLLNDDSGFVPFAEYKKK
;
A
#
# COMPACT_ATOMS: atom_id res chain seq x y z
N MET A 1 7.58 -14.72 23.57
CA MET A 1 6.44 -14.06 22.92
C MET A 1 6.82 -13.31 21.65
N LYS A 2 8.00 -13.55 21.03
CA LYS A 2 8.53 -12.80 19.87
C LYS A 2 8.42 -13.55 18.53
N ARG A 3 7.73 -14.68 18.46
CA ARG A 3 7.74 -15.57 17.29
C ARG A 3 6.43 -15.64 16.49
N PHE A 4 5.43 -14.85 16.84
CA PHE A 4 4.08 -15.02 16.24
C PHE A 4 3.81 -14.20 14.99
N ILE A 5 4.60 -13.16 14.68
CA ILE A 5 4.25 -12.19 13.61
C ILE A 5 4.89 -12.57 12.27
N ALA A 6 6.13 -13.05 12.26
CA ALA A 6 6.80 -13.47 11.01
C ALA A 6 6.25 -14.78 10.43
N LEU A 7 5.66 -15.65 11.25
CA LEU A 7 5.08 -16.92 10.79
C LEU A 7 3.72 -16.74 10.07
N GLY A 8 3.04 -15.62 10.25
CA GLY A 8 1.73 -15.37 9.62
C GLY A 8 1.83 -15.32 8.08
N ALA A 9 2.76 -14.57 7.55
CA ALA A 9 2.90 -14.39 6.10
C ALA A 9 3.49 -15.64 5.40
N LEU A 10 4.47 -16.30 6.03
CA LEU A 10 5.07 -17.50 5.45
C LEU A 10 4.13 -18.73 5.51
N ALA A 11 3.25 -18.81 6.51
CA ALA A 11 2.34 -19.92 6.67
C ALA A 11 1.25 -19.98 5.59
N LEU A 12 0.92 -18.86 4.94
CA LEU A 12 -0.14 -18.83 3.92
C LEU A 12 0.28 -19.38 2.57
N CYS A 13 1.54 -19.23 2.18
CA CYS A 13 2.06 -19.80 0.93
C CYS A 13 2.05 -21.32 0.89
N LEU A 14 1.81 -21.96 2.03
CA LEU A 14 1.96 -23.41 2.21
C LEU A 14 0.65 -24.13 2.53
N LEU A 15 -0.48 -23.44 2.47
CA LEU A 15 -1.79 -24.01 2.80
C LEU A 15 -2.41 -24.74 1.61
N SER A 16 -2.18 -26.02 1.50
CA SER A 16 -3.01 -26.92 0.70
C SER A 16 -4.28 -27.35 1.49
N GLY A 17 -5.07 -26.39 1.93
CA GLY A 17 -6.28 -26.64 2.69
C GLY A 17 -7.47 -25.80 2.16
N THR A 18 -8.67 -26.33 2.24
CA THR A 18 -9.88 -25.58 1.89
C THR A 18 -10.09 -24.43 2.88
N ALA A 19 -9.95 -23.20 2.41
CA ALA A 19 -10.38 -22.03 3.15
C ALA A 19 -11.91 -21.92 3.03
N VAL A 20 -12.60 -21.81 4.14
CA VAL A 20 -14.04 -21.51 4.18
C VAL A 20 -14.16 -20.09 4.73
N ALA A 21 -14.56 -19.15 3.88
CA ALA A 21 -14.83 -17.79 4.29
C ALA A 21 -16.19 -17.70 4.97
N ASP A 22 -16.23 -17.12 6.16
CA ASP A 22 -17.47 -16.69 6.78
C ASP A 22 -17.76 -15.24 6.32
N LYS A 23 -18.77 -15.11 5.46
CA LYS A 23 -19.14 -13.84 4.84
C LYS A 23 -19.60 -12.74 5.83
N ALA A 24 -19.83 -13.09 7.09
CA ALA A 24 -20.36 -12.16 8.08
C ALA A 24 -19.27 -11.35 8.81
N CYS A 25 -18.02 -11.80 8.80
CA CYS A 25 -16.97 -11.23 9.66
C CYS A 25 -15.60 -11.03 9.00
N ASN A 26 -15.44 -11.22 7.69
CA ASN A 26 -14.14 -11.21 7.00
C ASN A 26 -13.07 -12.08 7.67
N ILE A 27 -13.47 -13.20 8.25
CA ILE A 27 -12.58 -14.12 8.96
C ILE A 27 -12.45 -15.40 8.14
N VAL A 28 -11.21 -15.77 7.85
CA VAL A 28 -10.88 -17.01 7.14
C VAL A 28 -10.43 -18.05 8.15
N LYS A 29 -11.05 -19.22 8.10
CA LYS A 29 -10.60 -20.37 8.86
C LYS A 29 -9.41 -21.01 8.14
N VAL A 30 -8.29 -21.07 8.84
CA VAL A 30 -7.04 -21.61 8.31
C VAL A 30 -6.66 -22.86 9.10
N THR A 31 -6.37 -23.94 8.40
CA THR A 31 -5.84 -25.17 9.00
C THR A 31 -4.44 -25.41 8.46
N TYR A 32 -3.46 -25.53 9.34
CA TYR A 32 -2.08 -25.81 8.95
C TYR A 32 -1.95 -27.22 8.36
N SER A 33 -1.32 -27.30 7.18
CA SER A 33 -1.14 -28.57 6.50
C SER A 33 0.00 -29.39 7.13
N ASP A 34 -0.11 -30.71 7.00
CA ASP A 34 0.88 -31.65 7.56
C ASP A 34 2.26 -31.60 6.93
N LYS A 35 2.42 -30.95 5.77
CA LYS A 35 3.67 -31.00 5.01
C LYS A 35 4.64 -29.85 5.31
N THR A 36 4.16 -28.77 5.88
CA THR A 36 4.92 -27.51 5.91
C THR A 36 4.88 -26.79 7.25
N SER A 37 4.01 -27.23 8.15
CA SER A 37 3.93 -26.65 9.49
C SER A 37 4.97 -27.28 10.41
N PRO A 38 5.64 -26.52 11.28
CA PRO A 38 6.40 -27.09 12.37
C PRO A 38 5.53 -28.08 13.16
N ASP A 39 6.12 -29.16 13.67
CA ASP A 39 5.37 -30.22 14.38
C ASP A 39 4.45 -29.69 15.50
N SER A 40 4.84 -28.57 16.12
CA SER A 40 4.05 -27.89 17.16
C SER A 40 2.76 -27.24 16.67
N HIS A 41 2.54 -27.11 15.36
CA HIS A 41 1.37 -26.45 14.77
C HIS A 41 0.53 -27.38 13.89
N LYS A 42 0.97 -28.60 13.75
CA LYS A 42 0.35 -29.61 12.90
C LYS A 42 -1.11 -29.89 13.32
N GLY A 43 -2.03 -29.69 12.38
CA GLY A 43 -3.47 -29.87 12.66
C GLY A 43 -4.14 -28.73 13.44
N MET A 44 -3.41 -27.68 13.81
CA MET A 44 -4.01 -26.52 14.46
C MET A 44 -4.90 -25.76 13.48
N THR A 45 -6.08 -25.37 13.95
CA THR A 45 -7.01 -24.54 13.21
C THR A 45 -7.07 -23.17 13.87
N GLY A 46 -6.85 -22.11 13.11
CA GLY A 46 -6.92 -20.72 13.54
C GLY A 46 -7.91 -19.92 12.67
N TRP A 47 -8.25 -18.73 13.13
CA TRP A 47 -9.03 -17.77 12.40
C TRP A 47 -8.13 -16.57 12.11
N LEU A 48 -8.04 -16.16 10.85
CA LEU A 48 -7.32 -14.97 10.42
C LEU A 48 -8.31 -14.00 9.80
N ASN A 49 -8.11 -12.71 10.06
CA ASN A 49 -8.83 -11.68 9.31
C ASN A 49 -8.35 -11.72 7.85
N ALA A 50 -9.29 -11.82 6.91
CA ALA A 50 -8.99 -11.91 5.49
C ALA A 50 -8.24 -10.67 4.97
N ASP A 51 -8.43 -9.50 5.62
CA ASP A 51 -7.74 -8.25 5.27
C ASP A 51 -6.23 -8.28 5.54
N TYR A 52 -5.74 -9.28 6.29
CA TYR A 52 -4.31 -9.50 6.59
C TYR A 52 -3.71 -10.68 5.83
N VAL A 53 -4.44 -11.24 4.88
CA VAL A 53 -4.02 -12.40 4.11
C VAL A 53 -3.51 -11.94 2.74
N ASP A 54 -2.22 -11.66 2.64
CA ASP A 54 -1.56 -11.54 1.34
C ASP A 54 -1.43 -12.93 0.72
N CYS A 55 -2.18 -13.20 -0.33
CA CYS A 55 -2.03 -14.41 -1.11
C CYS A 55 -0.83 -14.27 -2.06
N TYR A 56 0.30 -14.85 -1.70
CA TYR A 56 1.37 -15.12 -2.65
C TYR A 56 0.93 -16.29 -3.54
N CYS A 57 0.63 -16.01 -4.79
CA CYS A 57 0.49 -17.07 -5.79
C CYS A 57 1.89 -17.45 -6.30
N ASP A 58 2.13 -18.73 -6.58
CA ASP A 58 3.37 -19.30 -7.15
C ASP A 58 3.81 -18.65 -8.48
N THR A 59 3.00 -17.77 -9.04
CA THR A 59 3.28 -17.04 -10.29
C THR A 59 4.19 -15.81 -10.09
N GLY A 60 4.51 -15.43 -8.84
CA GLY A 60 5.33 -14.23 -8.56
C GLY A 60 4.63 -12.91 -8.88
N GLU A 61 3.36 -12.91 -9.22
CA GLU A 61 2.55 -11.72 -9.35
C GLU A 61 1.91 -11.40 -8.00
N TYR A 62 2.09 -10.17 -7.55
CA TYR A 62 1.40 -9.64 -6.39
C TYR A 62 -0.08 -9.49 -6.75
N ALA A 63 -0.89 -10.45 -6.37
CA ALA A 63 -2.32 -10.25 -6.35
C ALA A 63 -2.61 -9.40 -5.12
N GLY A 64 -2.72 -8.07 -5.30
CA GLY A 64 -3.15 -7.17 -4.25
C GLY A 64 -4.45 -7.68 -3.63
N ALA A 65 -4.65 -7.43 -2.35
CA ALA A 65 -5.80 -7.88 -1.55
C ALA A 65 -7.20 -7.67 -2.20
N GLY A 66 -7.26 -6.88 -3.28
CA GLY A 66 -8.49 -6.56 -4.01
C GLY A 66 -9.16 -7.73 -4.76
N GLU A 67 -8.44 -8.77 -5.17
CA GLU A 67 -9.06 -9.87 -5.95
C GLU A 67 -9.63 -11.01 -5.09
N ALA A 68 -9.23 -11.15 -3.84
CA ALA A 68 -9.61 -12.30 -3.01
C ALA A 68 -11.01 -12.20 -2.34
N ASN A 69 -11.58 -11.01 -2.18
CA ASN A 69 -12.72 -10.81 -1.28
C ASN A 69 -14.06 -10.44 -1.91
N GLY A 70 -14.15 -10.19 -3.21
CA GLY A 70 -15.42 -9.80 -3.83
C GLY A 70 -16.05 -8.53 -3.22
N PHE A 71 -15.28 -7.72 -2.49
CA PHE A 71 -15.64 -6.38 -2.15
C PHE A 71 -15.59 -5.53 -3.42
N LEU A 72 -16.74 -5.09 -3.86
CA LEU A 72 -16.84 -4.03 -4.84
C LEU A 72 -16.46 -2.75 -4.09
N TYR A 73 -15.22 -2.30 -4.26
CA TYR A 73 -14.86 -0.96 -3.85
C TYR A 73 -15.80 0.03 -4.52
N ALA A 74 -16.27 1.02 -3.78
CA ALA A 74 -17.26 1.97 -4.31
C ALA A 74 -16.73 2.72 -5.54
N ASP A 75 -15.44 2.95 -5.61
CA ASP A 75 -14.74 3.59 -6.72
C ASP A 75 -14.61 2.70 -7.97
N GLU A 76 -14.69 1.38 -7.86
CA GLU A 76 -14.73 0.47 -9.03
C GLU A 76 -15.98 0.66 -9.91
N ASN A 77 -17.02 1.27 -9.36
CA ASN A 77 -18.23 1.61 -10.11
C ASN A 77 -18.16 2.97 -10.80
N CYS A 78 -17.12 3.77 -10.54
CA CYS A 78 -16.92 5.06 -11.18
C CYS A 78 -16.51 4.87 -12.65
N ARG A 79 -17.04 5.74 -13.52
CA ARG A 79 -16.79 5.71 -14.97
C ARG A 79 -15.67 6.65 -15.39
N ASP A 80 -15.42 7.66 -14.59
CA ASP A 80 -14.45 8.71 -14.84
C ASP A 80 -13.93 9.30 -13.51
N TYR A 81 -12.95 10.18 -13.58
CA TYR A 81 -12.37 10.84 -12.41
C TYR A 81 -13.36 11.80 -11.72
N ASP A 82 -14.29 12.38 -12.44
CA ASP A 82 -15.31 13.25 -11.84
C ASP A 82 -16.18 12.45 -10.86
N GLU A 83 -16.56 11.22 -11.22
CA GLU A 83 -17.33 10.34 -10.33
C GLU A 83 -16.51 9.89 -9.10
N VAL A 84 -15.21 9.64 -9.25
CA VAL A 84 -14.32 9.37 -8.10
C VAL A 84 -14.25 10.58 -7.17
N ILE A 85 -14.01 11.78 -7.71
CA ILE A 85 -13.95 13.02 -6.92
C ILE A 85 -15.30 13.28 -6.20
N GLU A 86 -16.42 13.09 -6.89
CA GLU A 86 -17.76 13.23 -6.32
C GLU A 86 -18.01 12.23 -5.17
N LEU A 87 -17.42 11.02 -5.24
CA LEU A 87 -17.51 10.02 -4.18
C LEU A 87 -16.83 10.52 -2.88
N TYR A 88 -15.61 11.08 -2.96
CA TYR A 88 -14.91 11.67 -1.82
C TYR A 88 -15.66 12.92 -1.28
N ILE A 89 -16.14 13.79 -2.14
CA ILE A 89 -16.96 14.95 -1.77
C ILE A 89 -18.25 14.50 -1.05
N ARG A 90 -18.89 13.44 -1.52
CA ARG A 90 -20.08 12.88 -0.88
C ARG A 90 -19.75 12.36 0.50
N ALA A 91 -18.64 11.65 0.67
CA ALA A 91 -18.20 11.14 1.96
C ALA A 91 -18.03 12.27 2.99
N LEU A 92 -17.42 13.39 2.58
CA LEU A 92 -17.24 14.58 3.43
C LEU A 92 -18.59 15.24 3.76
N LYS A 93 -19.46 15.47 2.76
CA LYS A 93 -20.77 16.09 2.97
C LYS A 93 -21.70 15.28 3.86
N GLU A 94 -21.69 13.96 3.71
CA GLU A 94 -22.48 13.02 4.51
C GLU A 94 -21.80 12.66 5.83
N ARG A 95 -20.56 13.12 6.07
CA ARG A 95 -19.77 12.84 7.26
C ARG A 95 -19.67 11.35 7.56
N TRP A 96 -19.16 10.60 6.60
CA TRP A 96 -18.97 9.16 6.78
C TRP A 96 -18.10 8.87 7.98
N ASN A 97 -18.55 7.93 8.82
CA ASN A 97 -17.75 7.41 9.92
C ASN A 97 -16.82 6.28 9.42
N SER A 98 -15.93 5.79 10.28
CA SER A 98 -14.96 4.76 9.93
C SER A 98 -15.61 3.49 9.39
N ASP A 99 -16.73 3.05 9.96
CA ASP A 99 -17.43 1.85 9.52
C ASP A 99 -17.94 2.02 8.07
N LYS A 100 -18.55 3.18 7.76
CA LYS A 100 -19.05 3.47 6.43
C LYS A 100 -17.90 3.63 5.41
N ILE A 101 -16.78 4.25 5.80
CA ILE A 101 -15.59 4.36 4.96
C ILE A 101 -15.09 2.97 4.60
N SER A 102 -14.94 2.07 5.57
CA SER A 102 -14.53 0.68 5.35
C SER A 102 -15.54 -0.11 4.53
N GLU A 103 -16.86 0.08 4.76
CA GLU A 103 -17.91 -0.56 3.96
C GLU A 103 -17.81 -0.22 2.46
N PHE A 104 -17.35 1.01 2.16
CA PHE A 104 -17.11 1.46 0.80
C PHE A 104 -15.72 1.11 0.24
N GLY A 105 -14.92 0.33 0.99
CA GLY A 105 -13.63 -0.18 0.54
C GLY A 105 -12.48 0.82 0.63
N PHE A 106 -12.55 1.79 1.55
CA PHE A 106 -11.49 2.76 1.81
C PHE A 106 -10.86 2.55 3.19
N GLU A 107 -9.62 3.02 3.33
CA GLU A 107 -8.89 2.99 4.60
C GLU A 107 -9.28 4.18 5.50
N PRO A 108 -9.97 3.96 6.63
CA PRO A 108 -10.51 5.06 7.43
C PRO A 108 -9.45 5.97 8.07
N CYS A 109 -8.27 5.44 8.37
CA CYS A 109 -7.21 6.24 9.00
C CYS A 109 -6.45 7.15 8.02
N CYS A 110 -6.63 6.94 6.72
CA CYS A 110 -5.98 7.67 5.65
C CYS A 110 -7.01 8.17 4.64
N PHE A 111 -8.08 8.78 5.14
CA PHE A 111 -9.20 9.25 4.33
C PHE A 111 -9.42 10.76 4.47
N VAL A 112 -10.10 11.34 3.49
CA VAL A 112 -10.40 12.77 3.46
C VAL A 112 -11.19 13.23 4.68
N SER A 113 -10.89 14.44 5.18
CA SER A 113 -11.45 14.99 6.42
C SER A 113 -12.00 16.42 6.27
N SER A 114 -11.60 17.14 5.23
CA SER A 114 -11.95 18.55 5.04
C SER A 114 -12.18 18.89 3.57
N MET A 115 -13.21 19.67 3.29
CA MET A 115 -13.49 20.21 1.95
C MET A 115 -12.46 21.25 1.50
N GLU A 116 -11.85 21.95 2.44
CA GLU A 116 -10.95 23.09 2.18
C GLU A 116 -9.49 22.66 2.08
N SER A 117 -9.05 21.70 2.93
CA SER A 117 -7.67 21.26 2.99
C SER A 117 -7.37 20.02 2.17
N ASP A 118 -8.39 19.20 1.90
CA ASP A 118 -8.25 18.01 1.08
C ASP A 118 -8.80 18.29 -0.33
N GLY A 119 -8.24 17.57 -1.30
CA GLY A 119 -8.56 17.80 -2.68
C GLY A 119 -7.88 16.79 -3.59
N TYR A 120 -7.60 17.25 -4.79
CA TYR A 120 -6.96 16.41 -5.79
C TYR A 120 -5.96 17.19 -6.64
N LEU A 121 -5.07 16.42 -7.27
CA LEU A 121 -4.16 16.85 -8.31
C LEU A 121 -4.34 15.92 -9.52
N LEU A 122 -4.35 16.52 -10.72
CA LEU A 122 -4.24 15.78 -11.98
C LEU A 122 -2.83 15.97 -12.51
N LYS A 123 -2.11 14.87 -12.75
CA LYS A 123 -0.71 14.90 -13.18
C LYS A 123 -0.38 13.62 -13.92
N ASP A 124 0.21 13.76 -15.11
CA ASP A 124 0.79 12.65 -15.87
C ASP A 124 2.01 12.11 -15.11
N LEU A 125 1.86 10.93 -14.47
CA LEU A 125 2.90 10.31 -13.64
C LEU A 125 3.72 9.29 -14.43
N ASP A 126 3.19 8.71 -15.50
CA ASP A 126 3.84 7.65 -16.27
C ASP A 126 4.31 8.10 -17.66
N GLY A 127 4.00 9.35 -18.03
CA GLY A 127 4.44 9.96 -19.27
C GLY A 127 3.67 9.49 -20.51
N ASP A 128 2.47 8.92 -20.31
CA ASP A 128 1.63 8.41 -21.41
C ASP A 128 0.76 9.50 -22.08
N GLY A 129 0.76 10.71 -21.49
CA GLY A 129 0.01 11.88 -21.96
C GLY A 129 -1.41 11.96 -21.38
N ASN A 130 -1.80 11.09 -20.47
CA ASN A 130 -3.01 11.17 -19.69
C ASN A 130 -2.64 11.43 -18.23
N ASP A 131 -3.42 12.27 -17.56
CA ASP A 131 -3.18 12.55 -16.14
C ASP A 131 -3.72 11.43 -15.26
N GLU A 132 -2.97 11.07 -14.20
CA GLU A 132 -3.44 10.35 -13.05
C GLU A 132 -4.20 11.28 -12.11
N LEU A 133 -5.22 10.73 -11.42
CA LEU A 133 -5.91 11.40 -10.34
C LEU A 133 -5.28 11.04 -9.00
N ILE A 134 -4.81 12.04 -8.29
CA ILE A 134 -4.17 11.90 -6.98
C ILE A 134 -5.05 12.58 -5.94
N ILE A 135 -5.51 11.81 -4.94
CA ILE A 135 -6.32 12.32 -3.81
C ILE A 135 -5.38 12.52 -2.62
N LEU A 136 -5.33 13.77 -2.11
CA LEU A 136 -4.36 14.14 -1.09
C LEU A 136 -4.81 15.39 -0.33
N PRO A 137 -4.27 15.64 0.90
CA PRO A 137 -4.39 16.93 1.55
C PRO A 137 -3.37 17.92 0.96
N ARG A 138 -3.66 19.22 1.00
CA ARG A 138 -2.72 20.28 0.59
C ARG A 138 -1.37 20.17 1.31
N SER A 139 -1.36 19.76 2.57
CA SER A 139 -0.14 19.56 3.36
C SER A 139 0.82 18.49 2.81
N CYS A 140 0.37 17.68 1.86
CA CYS A 140 1.25 16.77 1.12
C CYS A 140 2.15 17.51 0.12
N LEU A 141 1.71 18.68 -0.35
CA LEU A 141 2.32 19.48 -1.41
C LEU A 141 2.90 20.82 -0.89
N GLU A 142 2.43 21.29 0.26
CA GLU A 142 2.87 22.53 0.91
C GLU A 142 3.11 22.27 2.39
N TYR A 143 4.37 22.09 2.78
CA TYR A 143 4.80 21.81 4.16
C TYR A 143 6.11 22.53 4.48
N ARG A 144 6.31 22.92 5.74
CA ARG A 144 7.52 23.61 6.21
C ARG A 144 8.60 22.64 6.67
N ASN A 145 8.17 21.49 7.17
CA ASN A 145 9.06 20.45 7.71
C ASN A 145 8.37 19.07 7.60
N ALA A 146 9.11 18.00 7.85
CA ALA A 146 8.62 16.64 7.73
C ALA A 146 7.45 16.31 8.68
N GLU A 147 7.33 16.99 9.82
CA GLU A 147 6.26 16.75 10.80
C GLU A 147 4.90 17.30 10.33
N GLU A 148 4.93 18.38 9.54
CA GLU A 148 3.72 19.01 8.99
C GLU A 148 3.25 18.34 7.68
N ARG A 149 4.08 17.49 7.09
CA ARG A 149 3.81 16.87 5.80
C ARG A 149 2.67 15.85 5.91
N GLY A 150 1.62 16.08 5.13
CA GLY A 150 0.53 15.12 4.96
C GLY A 150 0.92 13.93 4.11
N ILE A 151 0.11 12.88 4.16
CA ILE A 151 0.23 11.69 3.32
C ILE A 151 -0.78 11.75 2.17
N LEU A 152 -0.40 11.24 1.02
CA LEU A 152 -1.29 11.00 -0.10
C LEU A 152 -2.30 9.91 0.28
N TYR A 153 -3.58 10.09 -0.07
CA TYR A 153 -4.62 9.09 0.27
C TYR A 153 -4.70 7.99 -0.77
N ALA A 154 -4.85 8.34 -2.06
CA ALA A 154 -4.99 7.38 -3.15
C ALA A 154 -4.48 7.92 -4.48
N VAL A 155 -4.05 7.03 -5.37
CA VAL A 155 -3.73 7.32 -6.78
C VAL A 155 -4.59 6.46 -7.68
N TYR A 156 -5.18 7.08 -8.69
CA TYR A 156 -5.96 6.42 -9.72
C TYR A 156 -5.36 6.68 -11.10
N THR A 157 -5.35 5.65 -11.93
CA THR A 157 -5.04 5.75 -13.36
C THR A 157 -6.23 5.27 -14.19
N MET A 158 -6.31 5.69 -15.44
CA MET A 158 -7.32 5.17 -16.37
C MET A 158 -6.87 3.85 -16.96
N LYS A 159 -7.59 2.76 -16.64
CA LYS A 159 -7.35 1.43 -17.19
C LYS A 159 -8.62 0.90 -17.84
N ASP A 160 -8.52 0.46 -19.09
CA ASP A 160 -9.67 -0.06 -19.85
C ASP A 160 -10.87 0.91 -19.88
N GLY A 161 -10.59 2.23 -19.86
CA GLY A 161 -11.61 3.28 -19.89
C GLY A 161 -12.30 3.54 -18.54
N LYS A 162 -11.74 3.04 -17.44
CA LYS A 162 -12.26 3.28 -16.08
C LYS A 162 -11.15 3.70 -15.13
N PRO A 163 -11.48 4.56 -14.12
CA PRO A 163 -10.57 4.82 -13.02
C PRO A 163 -10.24 3.52 -12.29
N THR A 164 -8.97 3.28 -12.06
CA THR A 164 -8.47 2.13 -11.30
C THR A 164 -7.57 2.64 -10.21
N ARG A 165 -7.87 2.35 -8.94
CA ARG A 165 -7.03 2.68 -7.81
C ARG A 165 -5.78 1.81 -7.84
N VAL A 166 -4.61 2.43 -7.96
CA VAL A 166 -3.31 1.74 -8.08
C VAL A 166 -2.47 1.83 -6.83
N LEU A 167 -2.74 2.82 -5.97
CA LEU A 167 -2.11 2.99 -4.65
C LEU A 167 -3.12 3.59 -3.67
N GLU A 168 -3.04 3.15 -2.42
CA GLU A 168 -3.74 3.72 -1.28
C GLU A 168 -2.81 3.73 -0.08
N SER A 169 -2.87 4.78 0.74
CA SER A 169 -2.17 4.82 2.03
C SER A 169 -3.01 4.18 3.11
N TRP A 170 -2.34 3.54 4.07
CA TRP A 170 -2.96 2.99 5.27
C TRP A 170 -2.01 3.12 6.47
N THR A 171 -2.45 2.75 7.66
CA THR A 171 -1.73 2.99 8.93
C THR A 171 -0.24 2.62 8.90
N ARG A 172 0.11 1.56 8.17
CA ARG A 172 1.47 1.04 8.07
C ARG A 172 2.14 1.23 6.72
N SER A 173 1.49 1.92 5.79
CA SER A 173 2.03 2.20 4.46
C SER A 173 1.60 3.59 4.03
N ARG A 174 2.53 4.52 4.02
CA ARG A 174 2.31 5.94 3.75
C ARG A 174 2.94 6.32 2.43
N ASN A 175 2.17 6.97 1.59
CA ASN A 175 2.62 7.38 0.27
C ASN A 175 2.79 8.91 0.19
N TYR A 176 3.79 9.36 -0.56
CA TYR A 176 4.12 10.76 -0.77
C TYR A 176 4.52 10.98 -2.23
N LEU A 177 4.06 12.08 -2.83
CA LEU A 177 4.37 12.42 -4.21
C LEU A 177 5.80 12.97 -4.33
N CYS A 178 6.57 12.47 -5.31
CA CYS A 178 7.89 12.97 -5.65
C CYS A 178 7.81 14.02 -6.77
N ALA A 179 8.82 14.89 -6.84
CA ALA A 179 8.90 15.95 -7.85
C ALA A 179 9.04 15.40 -9.28
N ASP A 180 9.61 14.21 -9.43
CA ASP A 180 9.81 13.53 -10.71
C ASP A 180 8.61 12.65 -11.15
N GLY A 181 7.52 12.65 -10.39
CA GLY A 181 6.32 11.84 -10.66
C GLY A 181 6.32 10.46 -9.99
N GLY A 182 7.42 10.04 -9.36
CA GLY A 182 7.45 8.84 -8.53
C GLY A 182 6.61 9.00 -7.26
N ILE A 183 6.28 7.89 -6.62
CA ILE A 183 5.59 7.85 -5.33
C ILE A 183 6.51 7.21 -4.30
N TYR A 184 6.96 7.99 -3.32
CA TYR A 184 7.71 7.47 -2.18
C TYR A 184 6.77 6.81 -1.19
N ASN A 185 7.07 5.58 -0.80
CA ASN A 185 6.33 4.80 0.19
C ASN A 185 7.18 4.54 1.41
N GLU A 186 6.60 4.72 2.59
CA GLU A 186 7.15 4.29 3.88
C GLU A 186 6.22 3.21 4.45
N GLY A 187 6.69 1.96 4.47
CA GLY A 187 6.00 0.81 5.03
C GLY A 187 6.60 0.34 6.34
N SER A 188 5.77 -0.12 7.27
CA SER A 188 6.19 -0.73 8.53
C SER A 188 5.68 -2.16 8.61
N ASP A 189 6.60 -3.13 8.59
CA ASP A 189 6.30 -4.56 8.61
C ASP A 189 6.45 -5.18 10.01
N GLY A 190 6.64 -4.35 11.04
CA GLY A 190 6.80 -4.75 12.43
C GLY A 190 7.73 -3.83 13.21
N ALA A 191 8.17 -4.27 14.41
CA ALA A 191 8.93 -3.42 15.33
C ALA A 191 10.37 -3.12 14.83
N ALA A 192 10.94 -3.98 13.99
CA ALA A 192 12.31 -3.84 13.46
C ALA A 192 12.35 -3.88 11.92
N TYR A 193 11.19 -4.04 11.29
CA TYR A 193 11.12 -4.22 9.85
C TYR A 193 10.41 -3.07 9.20
N PHE A 194 10.98 -2.57 8.11
CA PHE A 194 10.38 -1.56 7.27
C PHE A 194 10.70 -1.83 5.80
N THR A 195 9.88 -1.24 4.95
CA THR A 195 10.12 -1.11 3.52
C THR A 195 9.95 0.36 3.16
N ALA A 196 10.95 0.95 2.52
CA ALA A 196 10.87 2.29 1.97
C ALA A 196 11.27 2.24 0.50
N CYS A 197 10.38 2.65 -0.40
CA CYS A 197 10.62 2.51 -1.84
C CYS A 197 10.01 3.64 -2.65
N ILE A 198 10.47 3.78 -3.88
CA ILE A 198 9.86 4.62 -4.90
C ILE A 198 9.08 3.72 -5.85
N TYR A 199 7.80 4.01 -6.02
CA TYR A 199 6.98 3.43 -7.07
C TYR A 199 6.95 4.33 -8.31
N ASP A 200 6.93 3.70 -9.48
CA ASP A 200 6.45 4.28 -10.72
C ASP A 200 5.04 3.76 -11.01
N ILE A 201 4.21 4.57 -11.64
CA ILE A 201 2.98 4.08 -12.24
C ILE A 201 3.33 3.63 -13.66
N LYS A 202 3.09 2.35 -13.98
CA LYS A 202 3.39 1.78 -15.29
C LYS A 202 2.30 0.79 -15.71
N GLY A 203 1.66 1.07 -16.85
CA GLY A 203 0.63 0.17 -17.40
C GLY A 203 -0.54 -0.09 -16.44
N GLY A 204 -0.93 0.93 -15.68
CA GLY A 204 -2.03 0.85 -14.70
C GLY A 204 -1.70 0.06 -13.44
N LYS A 205 -0.43 0.03 -13.04
CA LYS A 205 0.04 -0.60 -11.80
C LYS A 205 1.13 0.25 -11.14
N ALA A 206 1.24 0.16 -9.82
CA ALA A 206 2.41 0.64 -9.10
C ALA A 206 3.52 -0.41 -9.20
N VAL A 207 4.70 0.00 -9.66
CA VAL A 207 5.86 -0.86 -9.84
C VAL A 207 7.02 -0.28 -9.04
N VAL A 208 7.69 -1.10 -8.24
CA VAL A 208 8.88 -0.66 -7.49
C VAL A 208 9.96 -0.24 -8.47
N ARG A 209 10.39 1.02 -8.40
CA ARG A 209 11.56 1.54 -9.12
C ARG A 209 12.84 1.14 -8.40
N GLU A 210 12.88 1.42 -7.13
CA GLU A 210 13.98 1.16 -6.20
C GLU A 210 13.49 1.27 -4.76
N GLY A 211 14.22 0.68 -3.81
CA GLY A 211 13.86 0.78 -2.41
C GLY A 211 14.90 0.18 -1.47
N VAL A 212 14.65 0.36 -0.19
CA VAL A 212 15.39 -0.27 0.91
C VAL A 212 14.37 -0.97 1.81
N GLN A 213 14.68 -2.19 2.21
CA GLN A 213 13.92 -2.93 3.21
C GLN A 213 14.84 -3.58 4.22
N THR A 214 14.31 -3.89 5.39
CA THR A 214 14.99 -4.69 6.40
C THR A 214 14.47 -6.11 6.39
N ALA A 215 15.37 -7.06 6.64
CA ALA A 215 15.06 -8.50 6.74
C ALA A 215 15.82 -9.13 7.90
N ASP A 216 15.42 -10.33 8.30
CA ASP A 216 16.20 -11.15 9.24
C ASP A 216 17.54 -11.52 8.62
N LYS A 217 18.58 -11.46 9.42
CA LYS A 217 19.88 -11.98 9.03
C LYS A 217 19.85 -13.51 9.01
N MET A 218 20.35 -14.11 7.94
CA MET A 218 20.43 -15.57 7.78
C MET A 218 21.86 -16.01 7.50
N ASP A 219 22.21 -17.25 7.90
CA ASP A 219 23.45 -17.87 7.48
C ASP A 219 23.32 -18.51 6.08
N ALA A 220 24.43 -19.09 5.58
CA ALA A 220 24.46 -19.74 4.27
C ALA A 220 23.56 -21.00 4.15
N ASN A 221 23.04 -21.53 5.27
CA ASN A 221 22.12 -22.64 5.30
C ASN A 221 20.66 -22.20 5.45
N GLY A 222 20.41 -20.87 5.55
CA GLY A 222 19.09 -20.30 5.78
C GLY A 222 18.63 -20.32 7.24
N GLU A 223 19.56 -20.53 8.19
CA GLU A 223 19.26 -20.45 9.61
C GLU A 223 19.31 -18.99 10.09
N TYR A 224 18.36 -18.62 10.96
CA TYR A 224 18.27 -17.27 11.49
C TYR A 224 19.44 -16.95 12.41
N LEU A 225 20.07 -15.82 12.17
CA LEU A 225 21.08 -15.21 13.02
C LEU A 225 20.50 -14.03 13.80
N GLU A 226 21.18 -13.59 14.85
CA GLU A 226 20.80 -12.39 15.57
C GLU A 226 21.09 -11.13 14.73
N GLY A 227 20.10 -10.25 14.62
CA GLY A 227 20.17 -8.95 13.91
C GLY A 227 19.33 -8.90 12.65
N ILE A 228 19.41 -7.75 12.01
CA ILE A 228 18.75 -7.45 10.72
C ILE A 228 19.80 -7.12 9.67
N VAL A 229 19.43 -7.27 8.41
CA VAL A 229 20.17 -6.79 7.25
C VAL A 229 19.34 -5.76 6.51
N TYR A 230 20.01 -4.87 5.80
CA TYR A 230 19.38 -3.92 4.86
C TYR A 230 19.53 -4.47 3.45
N LEU A 231 18.43 -4.51 2.72
CA LEU A 231 18.37 -4.99 1.35
C LEU A 231 17.98 -3.84 0.41
N ARG A 232 18.76 -3.60 -0.62
CA ARG A 232 18.41 -2.68 -1.71
C ARG A 232 17.57 -3.42 -2.73
N MET A 233 16.38 -2.88 -3.02
CA MET A 233 15.45 -3.41 -4.02
C MET A 233 15.51 -2.61 -5.32
N THR A 234 15.26 -3.29 -6.42
CA THR A 234 15.01 -2.68 -7.75
C THR A 234 13.82 -3.39 -8.39
N GLU A 235 13.34 -2.90 -9.53
CA GLU A 235 12.21 -3.49 -10.27
C GLU A 235 12.37 -5.00 -10.55
N SER A 236 13.62 -5.48 -10.64
CA SER A 236 13.92 -6.90 -10.90
C SER A 236 13.92 -7.78 -9.65
N HIS A 237 13.88 -7.20 -8.45
CA HIS A 237 13.92 -7.94 -7.19
C HIS A 237 12.51 -8.25 -6.68
N LYS A 238 12.36 -9.45 -6.13
CA LYS A 238 11.20 -9.79 -5.32
C LYS A 238 11.36 -9.26 -3.90
N LEU A 239 10.27 -9.23 -3.16
CA LEU A 239 10.31 -8.90 -1.74
C LEU A 239 11.29 -9.84 -1.01
N TYR A 240 12.18 -9.26 -0.19
CA TYR A 240 13.27 -9.96 0.52
C TYR A 240 14.36 -10.61 -0.36
N ASP A 241 14.46 -10.24 -1.63
CA ASP A 241 15.46 -10.75 -2.58
C ASP A 241 16.36 -9.61 -3.12
N GLY A 242 16.59 -8.60 -2.29
CA GLY A 242 17.43 -7.46 -2.62
C GLY A 242 18.92 -7.73 -2.38
N GLU A 243 19.76 -6.82 -2.89
CA GLU A 243 21.19 -6.80 -2.59
C GLU A 243 21.43 -6.35 -1.14
N GLU A 244 22.18 -7.12 -0.34
CA GLU A 244 22.57 -6.69 1.00
C GLU A 244 23.49 -5.47 0.93
N ILE A 245 23.15 -4.41 1.68
CA ILE A 245 23.88 -3.15 1.76
C ILE A 245 24.19 -2.81 3.21
N SER A 246 25.15 -1.88 3.41
CA SER A 246 25.44 -1.38 4.76
C SER A 246 24.34 -0.45 5.27
N GLU A 247 24.26 -0.25 6.57
CA GLU A 247 23.35 0.71 7.21
C GLU A 247 23.57 2.12 6.68
N GLU A 248 24.85 2.55 6.50
CA GLU A 248 25.18 3.87 5.96
C GLU A 248 24.69 4.05 4.52
N GLN A 249 24.71 2.98 3.71
CA GLN A 249 24.16 3.00 2.36
C GLN A 249 22.62 3.08 2.39
N ALA A 250 22.00 2.34 3.30
CA ALA A 250 20.55 2.39 3.50
C ALA A 250 20.11 3.82 3.92
N ASP A 251 20.78 4.40 4.91
CA ASP A 251 20.51 5.77 5.36
C ASP A 251 20.68 6.81 4.24
N ALA A 252 21.71 6.66 3.41
CA ALA A 252 21.94 7.55 2.27
C ALA A 252 20.83 7.44 1.22
N ASP A 253 20.34 6.23 0.92
CA ASP A 253 19.23 6.00 0.00
C ASP A 253 17.91 6.58 0.57
N LEU A 254 17.62 6.35 1.85
CA LEU A 254 16.43 6.90 2.52
C LEU A 254 16.45 8.45 2.52
N ALA A 255 17.59 9.07 2.82
CA ALA A 255 17.73 10.52 2.76
C ALA A 255 17.53 11.04 1.33
N ARG A 256 18.01 10.31 0.32
CA ARG A 256 17.81 10.66 -1.09
C ARG A 256 16.33 10.61 -1.46
N TYR A 257 15.58 9.56 -1.05
CA TYR A 257 14.14 9.45 -1.32
C TYR A 257 13.36 10.61 -0.70
N GLN A 258 13.65 10.96 0.53
CA GLN A 258 13.02 12.12 1.18
C GLN A 258 13.31 13.46 0.49
N ASN A 259 14.49 13.61 -0.11
CA ASN A 259 14.84 14.80 -0.89
C ASN A 259 14.14 14.87 -2.26
N MET A 260 13.54 13.76 -2.73
CA MET A 260 12.78 13.74 -3.99
C MET A 260 11.35 14.25 -3.81
N LEU A 261 10.86 14.42 -2.59
CA LEU A 261 9.46 14.76 -2.32
C LEU A 261 9.06 16.11 -2.91
N LEU A 262 7.89 16.13 -3.52
CA LEU A 262 7.31 17.35 -4.07
C LEU A 262 6.93 18.31 -2.94
N ASN A 263 7.32 19.57 -3.09
CA ASN A 263 6.90 20.67 -2.24
C ASN A 263 6.46 21.86 -3.12
N ASP A 264 5.37 21.64 -3.85
CA ASP A 264 4.75 22.59 -4.77
C ASP A 264 3.29 22.21 -4.91
N ASP A 265 2.37 23.11 -4.56
CA ASP A 265 0.93 22.90 -4.65
C ASP A 265 0.29 23.39 -5.98
N SER A 266 1.11 23.71 -6.97
CA SER A 266 0.66 24.11 -8.29
C SER A 266 -0.23 23.04 -8.92
N GLY A 267 -1.46 23.42 -9.27
CA GLY A 267 -2.46 22.51 -9.84
C GLY A 267 -3.33 21.78 -8.81
N PHE A 268 -3.05 21.90 -7.51
CA PHE A 268 -3.93 21.34 -6.48
C PHE A 268 -5.29 22.05 -6.49
N VAL A 269 -6.36 21.25 -6.47
CA VAL A 269 -7.74 21.74 -6.43
C VAL A 269 -8.41 21.23 -5.15
N PRO A 270 -8.75 22.11 -4.18
CA PRO A 270 -9.48 21.67 -2.99
C PRO A 270 -10.90 21.22 -3.39
N PHE A 271 -11.46 20.26 -2.66
CA PHE A 271 -12.82 19.77 -2.95
C PHE A 271 -13.88 20.86 -2.86
N ALA A 272 -13.65 21.90 -2.05
CA ALA A 272 -14.54 23.06 -1.96
C ALA A 272 -14.63 23.85 -3.29
N GLU A 273 -13.61 23.76 -4.14
CA GLU A 273 -13.54 24.46 -5.43
C GLU A 273 -13.88 23.58 -6.63
N TYR A 274 -14.14 22.28 -6.39
CA TYR A 274 -14.50 21.35 -7.45
C TYR A 274 -15.74 21.81 -8.21
N LYS A 275 -15.64 21.78 -9.53
CA LYS A 275 -16.76 22.05 -10.45
C LYS A 275 -16.82 20.90 -11.44
N LYS A 276 -17.93 20.20 -11.45
CA LYS A 276 -18.19 19.16 -12.44
C LYS A 276 -18.09 19.75 -13.86
N LYS A 277 -17.31 19.10 -14.70
CA LYS A 277 -17.16 19.49 -16.12
C LYS A 277 -18.30 18.98 -16.96
#